data_d3004e631a0b40e6d3b9743e2f365236
#
_entry.id   d3004e631a0b40e6d3b9743e2f365236
#
_cell.length_a   1.000
_cell.length_b   1.000
_cell.length_c   1.000
_cell.angle_alpha   90.00
_cell.angle_beta   90.00
_cell.angle_gamma   90.00
#
_symmetry.space_group_name_H-M   'P 1'
#
loop_
_entity.id
_entity.type
_entity.pdbx_description
1 polymer ?
#
loop_
_entity_poly.entity_id
_entity_poly.type
_entity_poly.pdbx_seq_one_letter_code
_entity_poly.pdbx_strand_id
1 'polypeptide(L)'
;ALPYFGVGLLLSGILFLVNEWLVPPGEEKAQEILKRHQPFDPNAPGRNEHRNLYFENTRDGRRWRIGVYHSETGEMSGLGVYPTESGGARPWELRAERARRIEGVWTFYNVLVLQETADPTAPPVPTLRTNLLAVPEFQETLEEINSEIKIRESMTLRAAKKADVPIRDLLNYLRLHPRLSRADWYWLYTKLDGRLAAPWTCVVVVLVAVPFGVVGGRRNVYVGVASSILICFSYFVLQQIGLALGTSGRIEPWLAAWFPNLFFSLIGF
;
A
#
# COMPACT_ATOMS: atom_id res chain seq x y z
N ALA A 1 -36.65 -11.70 6.88
CA ALA A 1 -35.49 -10.78 6.73
C ALA A 1 -34.23 -11.35 7.37
N LEU A 2 -34.27 -11.85 8.62
CA LEU A 2 -33.07 -12.30 9.37
C LEU A 2 -32.15 -13.29 8.61
N PRO A 3 -32.63 -14.37 7.94
CA PRO A 3 -31.75 -15.29 7.24
C PRO A 3 -31.01 -14.66 6.06
N TYR A 4 -31.61 -13.72 5.37
CA TYR A 4 -30.98 -13.01 4.24
C TYR A 4 -29.83 -12.11 4.72
N PHE A 5 -29.97 -11.47 5.87
CA PHE A 5 -28.89 -10.71 6.50
C PHE A 5 -27.71 -11.61 6.87
N GLY A 6 -27.98 -12.81 7.42
CA GLY A 6 -26.95 -13.77 7.74
C GLY A 6 -26.14 -14.18 6.51
N VAL A 7 -26.81 -14.42 5.39
CA VAL A 7 -26.16 -14.72 4.10
C VAL A 7 -25.35 -13.53 3.60
N GLY A 8 -25.88 -12.30 3.66
CA GLY A 8 -25.17 -11.08 3.27
C GLY A 8 -23.88 -10.88 4.07
N LEU A 9 -23.94 -11.13 5.38
CA LEU A 9 -22.81 -10.99 6.28
C LEU A 9 -21.74 -12.06 6.05
N LEU A 10 -22.17 -13.29 5.77
CA LEU A 10 -21.29 -14.40 5.41
C LEU A 10 -20.57 -14.12 4.09
N LEU A 11 -21.30 -13.67 3.06
CA LEU A 11 -20.73 -13.28 1.77
C LEU A 11 -19.75 -12.10 1.92
N SER A 12 -20.08 -11.13 2.77
CA SER A 12 -19.19 -10.02 3.10
C SER A 12 -17.86 -10.50 3.69
N GLY A 13 -17.91 -11.44 4.64
CA GLY A 13 -16.71 -12.05 5.21
C GLY A 13 -15.87 -12.82 4.18
N ILE A 14 -16.52 -13.61 3.32
CA ILE A 14 -15.84 -14.33 2.23
C ILE A 14 -15.18 -13.33 1.28
N LEU A 15 -15.87 -12.28 0.87
CA LEU A 15 -15.35 -11.25 -0.03
C LEU A 15 -14.15 -10.54 0.58
N PHE A 16 -14.19 -10.25 1.88
CA PHE A 16 -13.07 -9.68 2.61
C PHE A 16 -11.83 -10.59 2.56
N LEU A 17 -12.00 -11.88 2.87
CA LEU A 17 -10.91 -12.86 2.83
C LEU A 17 -10.33 -13.02 1.43
N VAL A 18 -11.18 -13.08 0.42
CA VAL A 18 -10.75 -13.17 -0.99
C VAL A 18 -9.93 -11.92 -1.38
N ASN A 19 -10.42 -10.74 -1.05
CA ASN A 19 -9.75 -9.48 -1.39
C ASN A 19 -8.43 -9.30 -0.66
N GLU A 20 -8.29 -9.82 0.56
CA GLU A 20 -7.06 -9.65 1.34
C GLU A 20 -6.03 -10.75 1.06
N TRP A 21 -6.46 -11.99 0.81
CA TRP A 21 -5.55 -13.13 0.71
C TRP A 21 -5.33 -13.63 -0.71
N LEU A 22 -6.35 -13.58 -1.57
CA LEU A 22 -6.28 -14.17 -2.92
C LEU A 22 -5.97 -13.13 -4.00
N VAL A 23 -6.52 -11.93 -3.89
CA VAL A 23 -6.35 -10.89 -4.92
C VAL A 23 -4.90 -10.41 -5.02
N PRO A 24 -4.19 -10.05 -3.94
CA PRO A 24 -2.83 -9.52 -4.04
C PRO A 24 -1.83 -10.48 -4.71
N PRO A 25 -1.72 -11.77 -4.30
CA PRO A 25 -0.82 -12.69 -4.99
C PRO A 25 -1.26 -13.01 -6.43
N GLY A 26 -2.55 -12.89 -6.72
CA GLY A 26 -3.09 -13.02 -8.07
C GLY A 26 -2.65 -11.88 -8.99
N GLU A 27 -2.67 -10.65 -8.50
CA GLU A 27 -2.21 -9.48 -9.24
C GLU A 27 -0.70 -9.50 -9.46
N GLU A 28 0.08 -9.88 -8.46
CA GLU A 28 1.54 -10.04 -8.59
C GLU A 28 1.88 -11.05 -9.70
N LYS A 29 1.21 -12.20 -9.73
CA LYS A 29 1.40 -13.21 -10.79
C LYS A 29 0.93 -12.72 -12.16
N ALA A 30 -0.17 -11.98 -12.22
CA ALA A 30 -0.66 -11.43 -13.48
C ALA A 30 0.32 -10.40 -14.07
N GLN A 31 0.86 -9.52 -13.23
CA GLN A 31 1.88 -8.55 -13.64
C GLN A 31 3.17 -9.25 -14.09
N GLU A 32 3.55 -10.31 -13.41
CA GLU A 32 4.71 -11.14 -13.80
C GLU A 32 4.52 -11.75 -15.19
N ILE A 33 3.34 -12.34 -15.47
CA ILE A 33 3.02 -12.89 -16.79
C ILE A 33 3.07 -11.80 -17.86
N LEU A 34 2.52 -10.63 -17.58
CA LEU A 34 2.57 -9.49 -18.49
C LEU A 34 3.98 -9.03 -18.78
N LYS A 35 4.85 -8.95 -17.76
CA LYS A 35 6.27 -8.60 -17.91
C LYS A 35 7.03 -9.64 -18.76
N ARG A 36 6.68 -10.93 -18.67
CA ARG A 36 7.29 -11.98 -19.50
C ARG A 36 7.00 -11.85 -20.99
N HIS A 37 5.87 -11.24 -21.36
CA HIS A 37 5.47 -11.04 -22.75
C HIS A 37 5.90 -9.68 -23.32
N GLN A 38 6.55 -8.83 -22.50
CA GLN A 38 7.17 -7.62 -23.00
C GLN A 38 8.46 -7.95 -23.77
N PRO A 39 8.83 -7.16 -24.80
CA PRO A 39 10.10 -7.33 -25.51
C PRO A 39 11.25 -7.33 -24.52
N PHE A 40 12.23 -8.21 -24.75
CA PHE A 40 13.43 -8.31 -23.91
C PHE A 40 14.19 -6.98 -23.91
N ASP A 41 14.22 -6.31 -22.77
CA ASP A 41 15.07 -5.14 -22.54
C ASP A 41 16.30 -5.60 -21.74
N PRO A 42 17.51 -5.54 -22.31
CA PRO A 42 18.75 -5.94 -21.64
C PRO A 42 19.04 -5.14 -20.36
N ASN A 43 18.44 -3.94 -20.23
CA ASN A 43 18.63 -3.05 -19.09
C ASN A 43 17.51 -3.15 -18.05
N ALA A 44 16.48 -3.96 -18.32
CA ALA A 44 15.42 -4.17 -17.36
C ALA A 44 15.96 -4.88 -16.10
N PRO A 45 15.55 -4.45 -14.89
CA PRO A 45 15.93 -5.13 -13.66
C PRO A 45 15.44 -6.57 -13.67
N GLY A 46 16.21 -7.46 -13.03
CA GLY A 46 15.84 -8.87 -12.84
C GLY A 46 14.47 -9.01 -12.16
N ARG A 47 13.87 -10.18 -12.25
CA ARG A 47 12.49 -10.49 -11.85
C ARG A 47 12.10 -10.02 -10.44
N ASN A 48 13.03 -10.10 -9.48
CA ASN A 48 12.85 -9.73 -8.07
C ASN A 48 13.88 -8.67 -7.65
N GLU A 49 14.41 -7.96 -8.64
CA GLU A 49 15.46 -6.97 -8.48
C GLU A 49 14.88 -5.57 -8.66
N HIS A 50 15.00 -4.75 -7.65
CA HIS A 50 14.65 -3.33 -7.70
C HIS A 50 15.92 -2.51 -7.67
N ARG A 51 16.06 -1.55 -8.59
CA ARG A 51 17.25 -0.70 -8.71
C ARG A 51 16.97 0.72 -8.31
N ASN A 52 17.98 1.38 -7.74
CA ASN A 52 17.93 2.78 -7.35
C ASN A 52 16.74 3.11 -6.42
N LEU A 53 16.55 2.29 -5.39
CA LEU A 53 15.50 2.49 -4.42
C LEU A 53 15.87 3.56 -3.40
N TYR A 54 14.88 4.37 -3.06
CA TYR A 54 14.90 5.24 -1.89
C TYR A 54 13.86 4.74 -0.90
N PHE A 55 14.30 4.45 0.30
CA PHE A 55 13.46 4.07 1.41
C PHE A 55 13.61 5.10 2.52
N GLU A 56 12.52 5.65 3.00
CA GLU A 56 12.52 6.65 4.05
C GLU A 56 11.80 6.11 5.28
N ASN A 57 12.51 6.06 6.41
CA ASN A 57 11.94 5.75 7.70
C ASN A 57 11.84 7.04 8.52
N THR A 58 10.71 7.71 8.45
CA THR A 58 10.49 8.97 9.19
C THR A 58 10.25 8.73 10.67
N ARG A 59 9.89 7.49 11.08
CA ARG A 59 9.78 7.10 12.49
C ARG A 59 11.11 7.21 13.22
N ASP A 60 12.16 6.66 12.61
CA ASP A 60 13.50 6.59 13.21
C ASP A 60 14.46 7.64 12.62
N GLY A 61 13.95 8.49 11.71
CA GLY A 61 14.70 9.60 11.12
C GLY A 61 15.86 9.15 10.21
N ARG A 62 15.68 8.09 9.42
CA ARG A 62 16.70 7.55 8.51
C ARG A 62 16.21 7.46 7.08
N ARG A 63 17.10 7.72 6.14
CA ARG A 63 16.90 7.50 4.71
C ARG A 63 17.89 6.46 4.21
N TRP A 64 17.38 5.52 3.44
CA TRP A 64 18.17 4.49 2.81
C TRP A 64 18.18 4.72 1.29
N ARG A 65 19.36 4.75 0.73
CA ARG A 65 19.57 4.70 -0.70
C ARG A 65 20.14 3.33 -1.02
N ILE A 66 19.46 2.56 -1.87
CA ILE A 66 19.80 1.18 -2.17
C ILE A 66 20.03 1.09 -3.66
N GLY A 67 21.24 0.68 -4.07
CA GLY A 67 21.57 0.50 -5.48
C GLY A 67 20.78 -0.63 -6.11
N VAL A 68 20.85 -1.81 -5.49
CA VAL A 68 20.09 -2.99 -5.90
C VAL A 68 19.51 -3.69 -4.68
N TYR A 69 18.24 -4.07 -4.76
CA TYR A 69 17.51 -4.81 -3.75
C TYR A 69 16.85 -6.04 -4.33
N HIS A 70 17.08 -7.19 -3.74
CA HIS A 70 16.44 -8.45 -4.07
C HIS A 70 15.28 -8.74 -3.10
N SER A 71 14.05 -8.63 -3.57
CA SER A 71 12.86 -8.73 -2.71
C SER A 71 12.64 -10.13 -2.09
N GLU A 72 13.14 -11.21 -2.69
CA GLU A 72 13.04 -12.57 -2.15
C GLU A 72 14.07 -12.85 -1.07
N THR A 73 15.33 -12.49 -1.32
CA THR A 73 16.43 -12.79 -0.39
C THR A 73 16.62 -11.73 0.68
N GLY A 74 16.06 -10.52 0.45
CA GLY A 74 16.28 -9.36 1.28
C GLY A 74 17.71 -8.82 1.23
N GLU A 75 18.51 -9.25 0.25
CA GLU A 75 19.88 -8.78 0.06
C GLU A 75 19.89 -7.43 -0.65
N MET A 76 20.75 -6.55 -0.16
CA MET A 76 20.94 -5.22 -0.70
C MET A 76 22.37 -5.00 -1.10
N SER A 77 22.62 -4.25 -2.18
CA SER A 77 23.94 -3.84 -2.60
C SER A 77 24.00 -2.37 -2.97
N GLY A 78 25.19 -1.76 -2.77
CA GLY A 78 25.41 -0.35 -3.03
C GLY A 78 24.56 0.55 -2.11
N LEU A 79 24.69 0.38 -0.78
CA LEU A 79 23.89 1.09 0.19
C LEU A 79 24.51 2.38 0.67
N GLY A 80 23.62 3.37 0.91
CA GLY A 80 23.91 4.55 1.72
C GLY A 80 22.77 4.76 2.71
N VAL A 81 23.08 4.91 3.99
CA VAL A 81 22.10 5.26 5.03
C VAL A 81 22.47 6.62 5.59
N TYR A 82 21.47 7.51 5.68
CA TYR A 82 21.64 8.91 6.08
C TYR A 82 20.58 9.28 7.12
N PRO A 83 20.88 10.19 8.07
CA PRO A 83 19.85 10.76 8.92
C PRO A 83 18.93 11.68 8.11
N THR A 84 17.64 11.66 8.41
CA THR A 84 16.62 12.55 7.76
C THR A 84 16.74 13.98 8.28
N GLU A 85 16.97 14.15 9.57
CA GLU A 85 17.15 15.45 10.23
C GLU A 85 18.40 15.39 11.11
N SER A 86 19.23 16.39 10.97
CA SER A 86 20.48 16.46 11.74
C SER A 86 20.29 17.03 13.16
N GLY A 87 19.14 16.96 13.76
CA GLY A 87 18.77 17.31 15.15
C GLY A 87 19.85 17.96 16.05
N GLY A 88 20.72 18.81 15.51
CA GLY A 88 21.88 19.38 16.17
C GLY A 88 23.14 18.49 16.17
N ALA A 89 23.03 17.22 15.79
CA ALA A 89 24.17 16.34 15.58
C ALA A 89 24.76 16.52 14.17
N ARG A 90 26.06 16.30 14.01
CA ARG A 90 26.68 16.36 12.68
C ARG A 90 26.12 15.24 11.79
N PRO A 91 25.76 15.57 10.55
CA PRO A 91 25.28 14.56 9.60
C PRO A 91 26.34 13.45 9.42
N TRP A 92 25.84 12.23 9.36
CA TRP A 92 26.68 11.05 9.11
C TRP A 92 26.11 10.25 7.93
N GLU A 93 27.00 9.53 7.26
CA GLU A 93 26.64 8.65 6.16
C GLU A 93 27.27 7.29 6.40
N LEU A 94 26.47 6.23 6.42
CA LEU A 94 26.94 4.85 6.39
C LEU A 94 26.87 4.35 4.95
N ARG A 95 28.00 4.06 4.35
CA ARG A 95 28.09 3.39 3.04
C ARG A 95 28.48 1.94 3.23
N ALA A 96 27.80 1.04 2.54
CA ALA A 96 28.14 -0.38 2.55
C ALA A 96 28.01 -0.98 1.15
N GLU A 97 28.88 -1.93 0.84
CA GLU A 97 28.81 -2.66 -0.42
C GLU A 97 27.60 -3.58 -0.45
N ARG A 98 27.34 -4.28 0.66
CA ARG A 98 26.20 -5.19 0.82
C ARG A 98 25.61 -5.08 2.22
N ALA A 99 24.32 -5.39 2.33
CA ALA A 99 23.66 -5.58 3.62
C ALA A 99 22.64 -6.71 3.53
N ARG A 100 22.48 -7.41 4.66
CA ARG A 100 21.49 -8.46 4.84
C ARG A 100 20.99 -8.44 6.28
N ARG A 101 19.72 -8.79 6.48
CA ARG A 101 19.17 -8.95 7.81
C ARG A 101 19.35 -10.40 8.26
N ILE A 102 20.19 -10.60 9.30
CA ILE A 102 20.52 -11.92 9.86
C ILE A 102 19.96 -11.97 11.28
N GLU A 103 19.13 -12.95 11.59
CA GLU A 103 18.51 -13.11 12.92
C GLU A 103 17.85 -11.83 13.48
N GLY A 104 17.25 -11.05 12.58
CA GLY A 104 16.59 -9.81 12.98
C GLY A 104 17.48 -8.57 13.05
N VAL A 105 18.80 -8.71 12.89
CA VAL A 105 19.79 -7.63 12.94
C VAL A 105 20.32 -7.31 11.55
N TRP A 106 20.39 -6.02 11.21
CA TRP A 106 21.02 -5.58 9.98
C TRP A 106 22.53 -5.73 10.05
N THR A 107 23.07 -6.53 9.16
CA THR A 107 24.52 -6.79 9.02
C THR A 107 24.99 -6.20 7.71
N PHE A 108 25.93 -5.28 7.80
CA PHE A 108 26.52 -4.55 6.68
C PHE A 108 27.92 -5.07 6.41
N TYR A 109 28.30 -5.18 5.12
CA TYR A 109 29.57 -5.67 4.66
C TYR A 109 30.34 -4.56 3.93
N ASN A 110 31.65 -4.49 4.14
CA ASN A 110 32.54 -3.47 3.58
C ASN A 110 32.03 -2.05 3.85
N VAL A 111 31.98 -1.71 5.13
CA VAL A 111 31.35 -0.50 5.64
C VAL A 111 32.35 0.64 5.75
N LEU A 112 31.91 1.81 5.32
CA LEU A 112 32.57 3.08 5.51
C LEU A 112 31.57 4.06 6.15
N VAL A 113 31.83 4.51 7.36
CA VAL A 113 31.05 5.56 8.00
C VAL A 113 31.79 6.88 7.83
N LEU A 114 31.10 7.85 7.26
CA LEU A 114 31.55 9.21 7.03
C LEU A 114 30.82 10.16 7.96
N GLN A 115 31.50 11.15 8.45
CA GLN A 115 30.91 12.23 9.24
C GLN A 115 31.25 13.58 8.61
N GLU A 116 30.23 14.42 8.47
CA GLU A 116 30.45 15.79 7.96
C GLU A 116 31.28 16.61 8.94
N THR A 117 32.16 17.40 8.39
CA THR A 117 33.01 18.34 9.16
C THR A 117 32.21 19.59 9.53
N ALA A 118 32.70 20.36 10.50
CA ALA A 118 32.09 21.63 10.88
C ALA A 118 32.13 22.68 9.75
N ASP A 119 33.04 22.53 8.82
CA ASP A 119 33.14 23.34 7.60
C ASP A 119 32.37 22.64 6.47
N PRO A 120 31.27 23.24 5.95
CA PRO A 120 30.46 22.64 4.87
C PRO A 120 31.23 22.47 3.54
N THR A 121 32.36 23.13 3.38
CA THR A 121 33.20 23.05 2.17
C THR A 121 34.25 21.95 2.26
N ALA A 122 34.52 21.42 3.44
CA ALA A 122 35.47 20.36 3.66
C ALA A 122 34.85 18.98 3.35
N PRO A 123 35.63 18.07 2.77
CA PRO A 123 35.12 16.73 2.50
C PRO A 123 34.81 15.98 3.80
N PRO A 124 33.77 15.09 3.79
CA PRO A 124 33.43 14.29 4.95
C PRO A 124 34.58 13.39 5.36
N VAL A 125 34.79 13.24 6.67
CA VAL A 125 35.92 12.47 7.23
C VAL A 125 35.45 11.05 7.56
N PRO A 126 36.21 10.00 7.16
CA PRO A 126 35.93 8.64 7.55
C PRO A 126 36.17 8.42 9.03
N THR A 127 35.11 8.06 9.77
CA THR A 127 35.19 7.79 11.21
C THR A 127 35.31 6.30 11.52
N LEU A 128 34.79 5.44 10.66
CA LEU A 128 34.87 3.99 10.81
C LEU A 128 35.03 3.33 9.44
N ARG A 129 35.96 2.37 9.34
CA ARG A 129 36.09 1.47 8.21
C ARG A 129 36.19 0.04 8.73
N THR A 130 35.26 -0.83 8.33
CA THR A 130 35.24 -2.22 8.78
C THR A 130 34.67 -3.13 7.72
N ASN A 131 35.08 -4.39 7.73
CA ASN A 131 34.56 -5.38 6.77
C ASN A 131 33.16 -5.87 7.16
N LEU A 132 32.80 -5.78 8.45
CA LEU A 132 31.50 -6.23 8.95
C LEU A 132 31.03 -5.31 10.09
N LEU A 133 29.79 -4.89 10.02
CA LEU A 133 29.13 -4.08 11.05
C LEU A 133 27.69 -4.58 11.25
N ALA A 134 27.39 -5.07 12.45
CA ALA A 134 26.04 -5.37 12.86
C ALA A 134 25.44 -4.17 13.61
N VAL A 135 24.25 -3.73 13.20
CA VAL A 135 23.57 -2.55 13.76
C VAL A 135 22.19 -2.95 14.28
N PRO A 136 22.08 -3.37 15.55
CA PRO A 136 20.80 -3.78 16.14
C PRO A 136 19.81 -2.62 16.31
N GLU A 137 20.29 -1.37 16.24
CA GLU A 137 19.46 -0.15 16.31
C GLU A 137 18.60 0.06 15.06
N PHE A 138 18.92 -0.61 13.97
CA PHE A 138 18.15 -0.55 12.73
C PHE A 138 17.04 -1.60 12.76
N GLN A 139 15.84 -1.14 13.08
CA GLN A 139 14.68 -2.02 13.30
C GLN A 139 13.82 -2.24 12.05
N GLU A 140 14.15 -1.60 10.95
CA GLU A 140 13.42 -1.74 9.69
C GLU A 140 13.34 -3.20 9.27
N THR A 141 12.12 -3.67 8.97
CA THR A 141 11.90 -5.05 8.53
C THR A 141 11.88 -5.13 7.00
N LEU A 142 12.17 -6.32 6.45
CA LEU A 142 12.05 -6.56 5.02
C LEU A 142 10.61 -6.37 4.53
N GLU A 143 9.63 -6.69 5.37
CA GLU A 143 8.21 -6.47 5.06
C GLU A 143 7.88 -4.98 4.94
N GLU A 144 8.40 -4.15 5.85
CA GLU A 144 8.23 -2.70 5.80
C GLU A 144 8.84 -2.10 4.53
N ILE A 145 10.05 -2.56 4.14
CA ILE A 145 10.72 -2.11 2.93
C ILE A 145 9.95 -2.54 1.67
N ASN A 146 9.47 -3.77 1.62
CA ASN A 146 8.64 -4.26 0.52
C ASN A 146 7.31 -3.49 0.42
N SER A 147 6.68 -3.18 1.55
CA SER A 147 5.46 -2.37 1.61
C SER A 147 5.69 -0.96 1.10
N GLU A 148 6.83 -0.34 1.46
CA GLU A 148 7.24 0.97 0.96
C GLU A 148 7.38 0.99 -0.56
N ILE A 149 8.06 -0.03 -1.12
CA ILE A 149 8.25 -0.15 -2.57
C ILE A 149 6.89 -0.26 -3.28
N LYS A 150 6.01 -1.14 -2.81
CA LYS A 150 4.68 -1.35 -3.39
C LYS A 150 3.83 -0.08 -3.36
N ILE A 151 3.84 0.63 -2.24
CA ILE A 151 3.06 1.86 -2.09
C ILE A 151 3.61 2.98 -2.97
N ARG A 152 4.93 3.17 -3.00
CA ARG A 152 5.55 4.17 -3.89
C ARG A 152 5.29 3.89 -5.36
N GLU A 153 5.39 2.64 -5.79
CA GLU A 153 5.00 2.25 -7.14
C GLU A 153 3.53 2.57 -7.40
N SER A 154 2.64 2.27 -6.46
CA SER A 154 1.20 2.57 -6.58
C SER A 154 0.88 4.06 -6.61
N MET A 155 1.63 4.89 -5.88
CA MET A 155 1.49 6.34 -5.90
C MET A 155 2.03 6.96 -7.20
N THR A 156 3.16 6.44 -7.72
CA THR A 156 3.82 6.97 -8.92
C THR A 156 3.07 6.58 -10.19
N LEU A 157 2.53 5.38 -10.24
CA LEU A 157 1.70 4.91 -11.33
C LEU A 157 0.29 5.49 -11.17
N ARG A 158 0.10 6.78 -11.51
CA ARG A 158 -1.24 7.38 -11.68
C ARG A 158 -2.16 6.55 -12.59
N ALA A 159 -1.58 5.66 -13.39
CA ALA A 159 -2.25 4.64 -14.19
C ALA A 159 -2.72 3.43 -13.38
N ALA A 160 -2.22 3.20 -12.18
CA ALA A 160 -2.70 2.13 -11.31
C ALA A 160 -4.02 2.52 -10.64
N LYS A 161 -5.04 2.82 -11.46
CA LYS A 161 -6.45 2.85 -11.04
C LYS A 161 -6.89 1.53 -10.36
N LYS A 162 -6.03 0.51 -10.37
CA LYS A 162 -6.31 -0.86 -9.92
C LYS A 162 -5.27 -1.45 -8.95
N ALA A 163 -4.24 -0.75 -8.54
CA ALA A 163 -3.34 -1.33 -7.54
C ALA A 163 -4.07 -1.39 -6.19
N ASP A 164 -4.74 -2.50 -5.98
CA ASP A 164 -5.34 -2.83 -4.70
C ASP A 164 -4.23 -3.27 -3.74
N VAL A 165 -3.66 -2.30 -3.04
CA VAL A 165 -2.62 -2.54 -2.03
C VAL A 165 -3.24 -3.26 -0.82
N PRO A 166 -2.69 -4.38 -0.32
CA PRO A 166 -3.17 -5.06 0.87
C PRO A 166 -3.23 -4.12 2.08
N ILE A 167 -4.19 -4.34 2.97
CA ILE A 167 -4.33 -3.56 4.21
C ILE A 167 -3.04 -3.64 5.04
N ARG A 168 -2.38 -4.80 5.05
CA ARG A 168 -1.10 -5.01 5.75
C ARG A 168 -0.02 -4.05 5.27
N ASP A 169 0.14 -3.90 3.94
CA ASP A 169 1.15 -3.02 3.35
C ASP A 169 0.85 -1.54 3.65
N LEU A 170 -0.43 -1.15 3.61
CA LEU A 170 -0.86 0.19 4.02
C LEU A 170 -0.53 0.49 5.48
N LEU A 171 -0.79 -0.46 6.39
CA LEU A 171 -0.49 -0.31 7.81
C LEU A 171 1.02 -0.26 8.08
N ASN A 172 1.82 -1.07 7.39
CA ASN A 172 3.27 -1.04 7.51
C ASN A 172 3.83 0.31 7.08
N TYR A 173 3.34 0.84 5.95
CA TYR A 173 3.71 2.17 5.47
C TYR A 173 3.35 3.28 6.47
N LEU A 174 2.15 3.24 7.03
CA LEU A 174 1.70 4.20 8.04
C LEU A 174 2.56 4.17 9.32
N ARG A 175 3.05 2.99 9.71
CA ARG A 175 3.96 2.83 10.86
C ARG A 175 5.32 3.49 10.62
N LEU A 176 5.84 3.41 9.39
CA LEU A 176 7.11 4.02 9.02
C LEU A 176 7.03 5.53 8.85
N HIS A 177 5.84 6.04 8.52
CA HIS A 177 5.62 7.44 8.21
C HIS A 177 4.59 8.09 9.15
N PRO A 178 4.93 8.33 10.43
CA PRO A 178 4.01 8.99 11.37
C PRO A 178 3.69 10.44 10.98
N ARG A 179 4.54 11.06 10.15
CA ARG A 179 4.35 12.42 9.63
C ARG A 179 4.18 12.37 8.11
N LEU A 180 2.95 12.16 7.68
CA LEU A 180 2.60 12.16 6.25
C LEU A 180 2.34 13.56 5.72
N SER A 181 2.60 13.77 4.43
CA SER A 181 2.07 14.93 3.75
C SER A 181 0.53 14.85 3.72
N ARG A 182 -0.14 16.00 3.66
CA ARG A 182 -1.61 16.03 3.63
C ARG A 182 -2.18 15.24 2.45
N ALA A 183 -1.52 15.30 1.30
CA ALA A 183 -1.95 14.58 0.10
C ALA A 183 -1.82 13.06 0.25
N ASP A 184 -0.68 12.59 0.79
CA ASP A 184 -0.45 11.16 1.02
C ASP A 184 -1.39 10.61 2.10
N TRP A 185 -1.67 11.41 3.13
CA TRP A 185 -2.61 11.07 4.18
C TRP A 185 -4.00 10.80 3.60
N TYR A 186 -4.55 11.74 2.82
CA TYR A 186 -5.86 11.55 2.18
C TYR A 186 -5.87 10.33 1.26
N TRP A 187 -4.83 10.12 0.47
CA TRP A 187 -4.73 9.00 -0.45
C TRP A 187 -4.72 7.65 0.29
N LEU A 188 -3.83 7.51 1.30
CA LEU A 188 -3.66 6.27 2.06
C LEU A 188 -4.92 5.91 2.86
N TYR A 189 -5.46 6.86 3.61
CA TYR A 189 -6.65 6.60 4.41
C TYR A 189 -7.88 6.35 3.55
N THR A 190 -8.03 7.02 2.42
CA THR A 190 -9.14 6.72 1.49
C THR A 190 -9.01 5.30 0.92
N LYS A 191 -7.80 4.84 0.61
CA LYS A 191 -7.57 3.46 0.16
C LYS A 191 -7.85 2.45 1.28
N LEU A 192 -7.40 2.73 2.49
CA LEU A 192 -7.64 1.89 3.67
C LEU A 192 -9.13 1.75 3.98
N ASP A 193 -9.83 2.88 4.11
CA ASP A 193 -11.27 2.91 4.38
C ASP A 193 -12.07 2.30 3.23
N GLY A 194 -11.65 2.51 1.99
CA GLY A 194 -12.26 1.89 0.81
C GLY A 194 -12.20 0.36 0.84
N ARG A 195 -11.06 -0.20 1.27
CA ARG A 195 -10.93 -1.64 1.44
C ARG A 195 -11.76 -2.20 2.58
N LEU A 196 -11.89 -1.46 3.68
CA LEU A 196 -12.74 -1.84 4.80
C LEU A 196 -14.24 -1.72 4.45
N ALA A 197 -14.61 -0.74 3.63
CA ALA A 197 -15.99 -0.52 3.20
C ALA A 197 -16.44 -1.49 2.10
N ALA A 198 -15.54 -1.95 1.23
CA ALA A 198 -15.87 -2.79 0.07
C ALA A 198 -16.64 -4.09 0.41
N PRO A 199 -16.28 -4.87 1.43
CA PRO A 199 -17.02 -6.09 1.76
C PRO A 199 -18.48 -5.83 2.16
N TRP A 200 -18.77 -4.69 2.78
CA TRP A 200 -20.12 -4.33 3.22
C TRP A 200 -21.11 -4.13 2.07
N THR A 201 -20.60 -4.02 0.84
CA THR A 201 -21.43 -3.97 -0.37
C THR A 201 -22.42 -5.15 -0.45
N CYS A 202 -22.00 -6.36 -0.04
CA CYS A 202 -22.88 -7.53 -0.03
C CYS A 202 -24.07 -7.35 0.91
N VAL A 203 -23.86 -6.76 2.09
CA VAL A 203 -24.92 -6.46 3.05
C VAL A 203 -25.86 -5.39 2.49
N VAL A 204 -25.31 -4.35 1.88
CA VAL A 204 -26.07 -3.26 1.26
C VAL A 204 -26.95 -3.77 0.13
N VAL A 205 -26.38 -4.62 -0.75
CA VAL A 205 -27.14 -5.23 -1.85
C VAL A 205 -28.30 -6.08 -1.34
N VAL A 206 -28.11 -6.85 -0.26
CA VAL A 206 -29.17 -7.63 0.35
C VAL A 206 -30.25 -6.70 0.96
N LEU A 207 -29.83 -5.64 1.66
CA LEU A 207 -30.76 -4.64 2.22
C LEU A 207 -31.66 -4.02 1.14
N VAL A 208 -31.06 -3.61 0.05
CA VAL A 208 -31.80 -3.01 -1.07
C VAL A 208 -32.66 -4.03 -1.80
N ALA A 209 -32.20 -5.29 -1.95
CA ALA A 209 -32.93 -6.33 -2.67
C ALA A 209 -34.21 -6.79 -1.94
N VAL A 210 -34.22 -6.79 -0.60
CA VAL A 210 -35.35 -7.27 0.20
C VAL A 210 -36.66 -6.51 -0.10
N PRO A 211 -36.74 -5.17 -0.08
CA PRO A 211 -37.98 -4.44 -0.41
C PRO A 211 -38.48 -4.76 -1.83
N PHE A 212 -37.58 -4.92 -2.79
CA PHE A 212 -37.96 -5.22 -4.19
C PHE A 212 -38.41 -6.66 -4.38
N GLY A 213 -37.93 -7.60 -3.57
CA GLY A 213 -38.31 -9.01 -3.62
C GLY A 213 -39.63 -9.30 -2.93
N VAL A 214 -40.03 -8.53 -1.92
CA VAL A 214 -41.25 -8.73 -1.13
C VAL A 214 -42.48 -8.14 -1.83
N VAL A 215 -42.32 -7.15 -2.69
CA VAL A 215 -43.44 -6.57 -3.48
C VAL A 215 -43.85 -7.54 -4.62
N GLY A 216 -44.24 -8.76 -4.24
CA GLY A 216 -44.66 -9.83 -5.11
C GLY A 216 -46.09 -9.66 -5.58
N GLY A 217 -46.36 -8.79 -6.52
CA GLY A 217 -47.58 -8.77 -7.30
C GLY A 217 -47.25 -8.56 -8.77
N ARG A 218 -47.68 -9.45 -9.66
CA ARG A 218 -47.74 -9.32 -11.14
C ARG A 218 -46.83 -8.30 -11.87
N ARG A 219 -45.71 -7.87 -11.28
CA ARG A 219 -44.74 -7.01 -11.95
C ARG A 219 -43.94 -7.86 -12.93
N ASN A 220 -43.75 -7.33 -14.14
CA ASN A 220 -42.91 -7.93 -15.15
C ASN A 220 -41.51 -8.22 -14.57
N VAL A 221 -41.06 -9.46 -14.60
CA VAL A 221 -39.71 -9.88 -14.15
C VAL A 221 -38.62 -8.97 -14.73
N TYR A 222 -38.80 -8.51 -15.95
CA TYR A 222 -37.87 -7.59 -16.63
C TYR A 222 -37.67 -6.26 -15.89
N VAL A 223 -38.72 -5.71 -15.28
CA VAL A 223 -38.64 -4.45 -14.51
C VAL A 223 -37.82 -4.67 -13.23
N GLY A 224 -37.99 -5.83 -12.58
CA GLY A 224 -37.19 -6.17 -11.39
C GLY A 224 -35.72 -6.34 -11.72
N VAL A 225 -35.39 -7.03 -12.81
CA VAL A 225 -34.01 -7.20 -13.26
C VAL A 225 -33.40 -5.85 -13.67
N ALA A 226 -34.08 -5.04 -14.45
CA ALA A 226 -33.60 -3.75 -14.89
C ALA A 226 -33.34 -2.80 -13.71
N SER A 227 -34.25 -2.76 -12.73
CA SER A 227 -34.08 -1.92 -11.53
C SER A 227 -32.89 -2.38 -10.67
N SER A 228 -32.67 -3.69 -10.50
CA SER A 228 -31.52 -4.19 -9.75
C SER A 228 -30.19 -3.84 -10.41
N ILE A 229 -30.11 -3.95 -11.74
CA ILE A 229 -28.91 -3.56 -12.50
C ILE A 229 -28.65 -2.05 -12.34
N LEU A 230 -29.69 -1.22 -12.46
CA LEU A 230 -29.58 0.23 -12.32
C LEU A 230 -29.09 0.63 -10.92
N ILE A 231 -29.60 -0.03 -9.87
CA ILE A 231 -29.19 0.23 -8.49
C ILE A 231 -27.73 -0.16 -8.27
N CYS A 232 -27.34 -1.37 -8.73
CA CYS A 232 -25.95 -1.82 -8.63
C CYS A 232 -24.99 -0.89 -9.38
N PHE A 233 -25.36 -0.45 -10.57
CA PHE A 233 -24.59 0.49 -11.35
C PHE A 233 -24.44 1.86 -10.65
N SER A 234 -25.56 2.39 -10.14
CA SER A 234 -25.56 3.66 -9.39
C SER A 234 -24.71 3.58 -8.13
N TYR A 235 -24.78 2.46 -7.40
CA TYR A 235 -23.90 2.22 -6.25
C TYR A 235 -22.42 2.25 -6.65
N PHE A 236 -22.06 1.50 -7.70
CA PHE A 236 -20.69 1.44 -8.19
C PHE A 236 -20.17 2.82 -8.63
N VAL A 237 -20.97 3.57 -9.38
CA VAL A 237 -20.60 4.93 -9.82
C VAL A 237 -20.39 5.85 -8.62
N LEU A 238 -21.32 5.82 -7.64
CA LEU A 238 -21.20 6.63 -6.45
C LEU A 238 -19.96 6.29 -5.62
N GLN A 239 -19.62 5.00 -5.52
CA GLN A 239 -18.41 4.53 -4.84
C GLN A 239 -17.14 5.04 -5.55
N GLN A 240 -17.07 4.97 -6.87
CA GLN A 240 -15.91 5.45 -7.63
C GLN A 240 -15.75 6.97 -7.51
N ILE A 241 -16.84 7.72 -7.55
CA ILE A 241 -16.83 9.18 -7.33
C ILE A 241 -16.36 9.50 -5.90
N GLY A 242 -16.90 8.80 -4.90
CA GLY A 242 -16.49 8.97 -3.50
C GLY A 242 -14.99 8.76 -3.31
N LEU A 243 -14.47 7.62 -3.77
CA LEU A 243 -13.04 7.31 -3.68
C LEU A 243 -12.17 8.31 -4.45
N ALA A 244 -12.60 8.79 -5.60
CA ALA A 244 -11.87 9.80 -6.37
C ALA A 244 -11.81 11.15 -5.62
N LEU A 245 -12.89 11.56 -4.99
CA LEU A 245 -12.95 12.78 -4.19
C LEU A 245 -12.14 12.66 -2.88
N GLY A 246 -12.16 11.50 -2.24
CA GLY A 246 -11.36 11.22 -1.04
C GLY A 246 -9.87 11.26 -1.35
N THR A 247 -9.41 10.52 -2.36
CA THR A 247 -7.99 10.49 -2.76
C THR A 247 -7.47 11.83 -3.26
N SER A 248 -8.34 12.71 -3.76
CA SER A 248 -7.99 14.09 -4.13
C SER A 248 -7.97 15.07 -2.94
N GLY A 249 -8.32 14.63 -1.75
CA GLY A 249 -8.35 15.46 -0.54
C GLY A 249 -9.51 16.44 -0.45
N ARG A 250 -10.56 16.26 -1.24
CA ARG A 250 -11.75 17.13 -1.23
C ARG A 250 -12.78 16.75 -0.17
N ILE A 251 -12.81 15.48 0.20
CA ILE A 251 -13.73 14.92 1.20
C ILE A 251 -12.91 14.07 2.17
N GLU A 252 -13.32 13.99 3.41
CA GLU A 252 -12.70 13.14 4.42
C GLU A 252 -12.69 11.66 3.99
N PRO A 253 -11.58 10.93 4.18
CA PRO A 253 -11.39 9.57 3.68
C PRO A 253 -12.50 8.61 4.06
N TRP A 254 -12.87 8.59 5.35
CA TRP A 254 -13.92 7.72 5.86
C TRP A 254 -15.27 8.01 5.21
N LEU A 255 -15.62 9.29 5.04
CA LEU A 255 -16.87 9.67 4.40
C LEU A 255 -16.88 9.28 2.93
N ALA A 256 -15.78 9.52 2.22
CA ALA A 256 -15.61 9.14 0.82
C ALA A 256 -15.82 7.64 0.57
N ALA A 257 -15.33 6.80 1.48
CA ALA A 257 -15.41 5.34 1.37
C ALA A 257 -16.76 4.77 1.83
N TRP A 258 -17.32 5.29 2.92
CA TRP A 258 -18.51 4.73 3.55
C TRP A 258 -19.84 5.37 3.09
N PHE A 259 -19.79 6.56 2.48
CA PHE A 259 -20.99 7.28 2.04
C PHE A 259 -21.90 6.44 1.14
N PRO A 260 -21.43 5.71 0.12
CA PRO A 260 -22.31 4.87 -0.71
C PRO A 260 -23.01 3.78 0.11
N ASN A 261 -22.30 3.13 1.03
CA ASN A 261 -22.86 2.10 1.90
C ASN A 261 -23.98 2.67 2.79
N LEU A 262 -23.75 3.82 3.42
CA LEU A 262 -24.71 4.48 4.26
C LEU A 262 -25.92 4.96 3.46
N PHE A 263 -25.71 5.58 2.30
CA PHE A 263 -26.76 6.10 1.45
C PHE A 263 -27.71 5.00 0.96
N PHE A 264 -27.16 3.92 0.41
CA PHE A 264 -27.97 2.81 -0.09
C PHE A 264 -28.59 1.98 1.05
N SER A 265 -27.94 1.88 2.22
CA SER A 265 -28.55 1.25 3.40
C SER A 265 -29.78 2.01 3.87
N LEU A 266 -29.72 3.34 3.85
CA LEU A 266 -30.87 4.18 4.24
C LEU A 266 -32.05 4.05 3.27
N ILE A 267 -31.78 3.88 1.98
CA ILE A 267 -32.81 3.64 0.95
C ILE A 267 -33.43 2.26 1.08
N GLY A 268 -32.63 1.25 1.48
CA GLY A 268 -33.09 -0.13 1.62
C GLY A 268 -33.84 -0.44 2.92
N PHE A 269 -33.78 0.46 3.90
CA PHE A 269 -34.45 0.33 5.19
C PHE A 269 -35.82 0.98 5.15
#